data_c48e49ca917f16324bd68d136c70726b
#
_entry.id   c48e49ca917f16324bd68d136c70726b
#
_cell.length_a   1.000
_cell.length_b   1.000
_cell.length_c   1.000
_cell.angle_alpha   90.00
_cell.angle_beta   90.00
_cell.angle_gamma   90.00
#
_symmetry.space_group_name_H-M   'P 1'
#
loop_
_entity.id
_entity.type
_entity.pdbx_description
1 polymer ?
#
loop_
_entity_poly.entity_id
_entity_poly.type
_entity_poly.pdbx_seq_one_letter_code
_entity_poly.pdbx_strand_id
1 'polypeptide(L)'
;MALTKPTAPVFEEMNTQPETLTSQPAPAQVPMVTKPALPSVGVFRSALADKQDVLKTEDVEALGFGTFPRMTADLGGLMLDKDELGKTARIEILSWNLRYVITPNSNDDEAKKHVKVSYDNQTISGTGESVQDYIAALKAAGYDKASSKLYVDIWANLVAYEKKGDLKPEEVKMVQVQLSPQSLQQFKRYQLEQGVRESQGMAVPRYITVTCTRQEFNGNRFGRMEFSIA
;
A
#
# COMPACT_ATOMS: atom_id res chain seq x y z
N MET A 1 28.50 34.75 -40.82
CA MET A 1 29.44 34.40 -39.73
C MET A 1 29.29 32.91 -39.47
N ALA A 2 30.31 32.16 -39.87
CA ALA A 2 30.31 30.69 -39.77
C ALA A 2 30.95 30.29 -38.44
N LEU A 3 30.27 29.44 -37.66
CA LEU A 3 30.78 28.87 -36.42
C LEU A 3 31.49 27.54 -36.73
N THR A 4 32.77 27.51 -36.46
CA THR A 4 33.69 26.39 -36.59
C THR A 4 33.46 25.35 -35.47
N LYS A 5 33.46 24.08 -35.87
CA LYS A 5 33.37 22.88 -35.05
C LYS A 5 34.71 22.57 -34.39
N PRO A 6 34.82 22.21 -33.12
CA PRO A 6 36.08 21.74 -32.55
C PRO A 6 36.34 20.26 -32.87
N THR A 7 37.56 20.00 -33.26
CA THR A 7 38.17 18.72 -33.60
C THR A 7 38.57 17.95 -32.33
N ALA A 8 38.30 16.66 -32.30
CA ALA A 8 38.72 15.76 -31.22
C ALA A 8 40.20 15.35 -31.38
N PRO A 9 40.94 15.13 -30.27
CA PRO A 9 42.31 14.64 -30.34
C PRO A 9 42.38 13.14 -30.59
N VAL A 10 43.28 12.79 -31.51
CA VAL A 10 43.71 11.43 -31.86
C VAL A 10 44.70 10.97 -30.78
N PHE A 11 44.45 9.80 -30.18
CA PHE A 11 45.43 9.11 -29.34
C PHE A 11 46.21 8.09 -30.18
N GLU A 12 47.54 8.29 -30.28
CA GLU A 12 48.48 7.35 -30.86
C GLU A 12 48.64 6.11 -29.98
N GLU A 13 48.61 4.94 -30.62
CA GLU A 13 48.97 3.66 -30.02
C GLU A 13 50.51 3.58 -29.87
N MET A 14 50.97 3.43 -28.63
CA MET A 14 52.35 3.01 -28.36
C MET A 14 52.38 1.52 -28.04
N ASN A 15 52.90 0.78 -29.04
CA ASN A 15 53.23 -0.63 -28.98
C ASN A 15 54.59 -0.79 -28.27
N THR A 16 54.63 -1.52 -27.16
CA THR A 16 55.91 -1.97 -26.58
C THR A 16 55.79 -3.43 -26.12
N GLN A 17 56.62 -4.27 -26.70
CA GLN A 17 56.79 -5.69 -26.50
C GLN A 17 57.48 -6.04 -25.15
N PRO A 18 57.52 -7.32 -24.78
CA PRO A 18 57.56 -7.76 -23.38
C PRO A 18 58.98 -8.01 -22.88
N GLU A 19 59.24 -7.60 -21.66
CA GLU A 19 60.39 -8.06 -20.89
C GLU A 19 60.03 -9.22 -19.97
N THR A 20 60.73 -10.30 -20.15
CA THR A 20 60.80 -11.49 -19.32
C THR A 20 61.37 -11.14 -17.93
N LEU A 21 60.62 -11.33 -16.89
CA LEU A 21 61.10 -11.23 -15.52
C LEU A 21 60.71 -12.46 -14.69
N THR A 22 61.73 -13.22 -14.42
CA THR A 22 62.04 -14.07 -13.25
C THR A 22 60.92 -14.34 -12.23
N SER A 23 60.65 -15.60 -12.05
CA SER A 23 59.83 -16.22 -11.03
C SER A 23 60.21 -15.78 -9.60
N GLN A 24 59.31 -15.03 -8.96
CA GLN A 24 59.28 -14.87 -7.50
C GLN A 24 58.36 -15.93 -6.88
N PRO A 25 58.75 -16.52 -5.72
CA PRO A 25 57.87 -17.48 -5.05
C PRO A 25 56.61 -16.82 -4.55
N ALA A 26 55.47 -17.48 -4.77
CA ALA A 26 54.16 -17.03 -4.36
C ALA A 26 54.10 -16.79 -2.86
N PRO A 27 53.58 -15.66 -2.36
CA PRO A 27 53.27 -15.47 -0.93
C PRO A 27 52.18 -16.43 -0.52
N ALA A 28 52.40 -17.07 0.65
CA ALA A 28 51.48 -17.98 1.28
C ALA A 28 50.06 -17.35 1.34
N GLN A 29 49.07 -18.02 0.75
CA GLN A 29 47.68 -17.63 0.84
C GLN A 29 47.24 -17.70 2.30
N VAL A 30 47.07 -16.54 2.92
CA VAL A 30 46.35 -16.42 4.18
C VAL A 30 44.90 -16.89 3.93
N PRO A 31 44.36 -17.83 4.74
CA PRO A 31 42.98 -18.28 4.54
C PRO A 31 42.08 -17.05 4.65
N MET A 32 41.45 -16.69 3.55
CA MET A 32 40.36 -15.70 3.55
C MET A 32 39.29 -16.21 4.51
N VAL A 33 39.19 -15.59 5.69
CA VAL A 33 38.02 -15.72 6.53
C VAL A 33 36.86 -15.21 5.71
N THR A 34 36.11 -16.12 5.09
CA THR A 34 34.82 -15.79 4.47
C THR A 34 33.95 -15.25 5.58
N LYS A 35 33.76 -13.90 5.59
CA LYS A 35 32.68 -13.32 6.36
C LYS A 35 31.41 -14.13 6.05
N PRO A 36 30.70 -14.64 7.09
CA PRO A 36 29.41 -15.25 6.84
C PRO A 36 28.61 -14.26 6.01
N ALA A 37 28.14 -14.67 4.84
CA ALA A 37 27.23 -13.88 4.03
C ALA A 37 26.09 -13.49 4.96
N LEU A 38 25.93 -12.19 5.19
CA LEU A 38 24.73 -11.67 5.83
C LEU A 38 23.58 -12.32 5.07
N PRO A 39 22.61 -12.96 5.77
CA PRO A 39 21.45 -13.49 5.08
C PRO A 39 20.93 -12.34 4.23
N SER A 40 20.83 -12.59 2.91
CA SER A 40 20.16 -11.65 2.02
C SER A 40 18.88 -11.28 2.73
N VAL A 41 18.64 -9.99 2.95
CA VAL A 41 17.39 -9.51 3.52
C VAL A 41 16.34 -9.94 2.51
N GLY A 42 15.90 -11.20 2.63
CA GLY A 42 14.77 -11.70 1.89
C GLY A 42 13.65 -10.75 2.24
N VAL A 43 13.11 -10.07 1.25
CA VAL A 43 11.93 -9.25 1.42
C VAL A 43 10.96 -10.14 2.18
N PHE A 44 10.61 -9.78 3.44
CA PHE A 44 9.67 -10.52 4.26
C PHE A 44 8.32 -10.46 3.56
N ARG A 45 8.10 -11.40 2.65
CA ARG A 45 6.87 -11.51 1.89
C ARG A 45 5.91 -12.34 2.72
N SER A 46 4.91 -11.72 3.29
CA SER A 46 3.88 -12.42 4.04
C SER A 46 2.84 -13.03 3.10
N ALA A 47 2.20 -14.13 3.51
CA ALA A 47 1.05 -14.70 2.79
C ALA A 47 -0.07 -13.67 2.58
N LEU A 48 -0.12 -12.62 3.40
CA LEU A 48 -1.02 -11.49 3.19
C LEU A 48 -0.61 -10.64 1.97
N ALA A 49 0.68 -10.59 1.63
CA ALA A 49 1.14 -9.93 0.40
C ALA A 49 0.67 -10.69 -0.86
N ASP A 50 0.57 -12.01 -0.79
CA ASP A 50 0.08 -12.82 -1.90
C ASP A 50 -1.42 -12.65 -2.17
N LYS A 51 -2.15 -12.02 -1.25
CA LYS A 51 -3.56 -11.62 -1.41
C LYS A 51 -3.75 -10.26 -2.06
N GLN A 52 -2.67 -9.56 -2.38
CA GLN A 52 -2.77 -8.30 -3.09
C GLN A 52 -3.29 -8.52 -4.50
N ASP A 53 -4.27 -7.70 -4.90
CA ASP A 53 -4.87 -7.67 -6.23
C ASP A 53 -5.44 -9.02 -6.74
N VAL A 54 -5.74 -9.98 -5.85
CA VAL A 54 -6.44 -11.24 -6.19
C VAL A 54 -7.87 -10.94 -6.63
N LEU A 55 -8.56 -10.05 -5.90
CA LEU A 55 -9.84 -9.45 -6.30
C LEU A 55 -9.61 -7.96 -6.44
N LYS A 56 -9.61 -7.44 -7.64
CA LYS A 56 -9.42 -6.01 -7.88
C LYS A 56 -10.74 -5.26 -7.69
N THR A 57 -10.68 -4.15 -6.96
CA THR A 57 -11.85 -3.29 -6.74
C THR A 57 -12.43 -2.79 -8.07
N GLU A 58 -11.57 -2.45 -9.03
CA GLU A 58 -11.94 -2.04 -10.38
C GLU A 58 -12.78 -3.12 -11.10
N ASP A 59 -12.34 -4.39 -11.04
CA ASP A 59 -13.05 -5.51 -11.67
C ASP A 59 -14.40 -5.76 -11.00
N VAL A 60 -14.48 -5.68 -9.67
CA VAL A 60 -15.71 -5.86 -8.92
C VAL A 60 -16.72 -4.75 -9.24
N GLU A 61 -16.27 -3.50 -9.33
CA GLU A 61 -17.11 -2.37 -9.71
C GLU A 61 -17.62 -2.51 -11.16
N ALA A 62 -16.75 -2.96 -12.09
CA ALA A 62 -17.11 -3.16 -13.51
C ALA A 62 -18.14 -4.27 -13.72
N LEU A 63 -18.14 -5.30 -12.87
CA LEU A 63 -19.12 -6.39 -12.95
C LEU A 63 -20.53 -5.98 -12.51
N GLY A 64 -20.68 -4.77 -11.92
CA GLY A 64 -21.97 -4.27 -11.46
C GLY A 64 -22.63 -5.15 -10.39
N PHE A 65 -21.88 -6.05 -9.78
CA PHE A 65 -22.33 -6.74 -8.57
C PHE A 65 -22.70 -5.67 -7.55
N GLY A 66 -23.95 -5.70 -7.11
CA GLY A 66 -24.50 -4.73 -6.18
C GLY A 66 -23.51 -4.46 -5.06
N THR A 67 -23.40 -3.21 -4.68
CA THR A 67 -22.44 -2.70 -3.70
C THR A 67 -22.34 -3.63 -2.51
N PHE A 68 -21.21 -4.31 -2.36
CA PHE A 68 -20.93 -5.04 -1.13
C PHE A 68 -20.99 -4.07 0.07
N PRO A 69 -21.50 -4.50 1.21
CA PRO A 69 -21.54 -3.66 2.39
C PRO A 69 -20.14 -3.13 2.71
N ARG A 70 -20.05 -1.84 2.98
CA ARG A 70 -18.77 -1.17 3.26
C ARG A 70 -18.53 -1.06 4.75
N MET A 71 -17.41 -1.60 5.20
CA MET A 71 -16.96 -1.44 6.57
C MET A 71 -15.97 -0.27 6.67
N THR A 72 -16.32 0.72 7.48
CA THR A 72 -15.51 1.92 7.73
C THR A 72 -15.31 2.14 9.22
N ALA A 73 -14.36 2.99 9.61
CA ALA A 73 -14.19 3.45 10.98
C ALA A 73 -14.76 4.85 11.15
N ASP A 74 -15.59 5.04 12.16
CA ASP A 74 -16.12 6.34 12.58
C ASP A 74 -15.81 6.59 14.07
N LEU A 75 -16.19 7.73 14.59
CA LEU A 75 -15.93 8.16 15.99
C LEU A 75 -16.47 7.17 17.04
N GLY A 76 -17.58 6.51 16.75
CA GLY A 76 -18.24 5.56 17.64
C GLY A 76 -17.67 4.16 17.59
N GLY A 77 -17.12 3.76 16.44
CA GLY A 77 -16.71 2.39 16.20
C GLY A 77 -16.63 2.02 14.73
N LEU A 78 -16.75 0.73 14.44
CA LEU A 78 -16.86 0.20 13.09
C LEU A 78 -18.30 0.36 12.59
N MET A 79 -18.44 0.81 11.37
CA MET A 79 -19.70 0.97 10.66
C MET A 79 -19.76 0.00 9.49
N LEU A 80 -20.91 -0.63 9.27
CA LEU A 80 -21.21 -1.39 8.06
C LEU A 80 -22.31 -0.65 7.31
N ASP A 81 -21.92 0.08 6.28
CA ASP A 81 -22.74 1.10 5.61
C ASP A 81 -23.26 2.13 6.62
N LYS A 82 -24.49 1.98 7.09
CA LYS A 82 -25.14 2.86 8.07
C LYS A 82 -25.31 2.24 9.47
N ASP A 83 -24.99 0.94 9.58
CA ASP A 83 -25.20 0.19 10.81
C ASP A 83 -23.92 0.16 11.65
N GLU A 84 -24.06 0.43 12.94
CA GLU A 84 -22.96 0.33 13.90
C GLU A 84 -22.68 -1.14 14.25
N LEU A 85 -21.43 -1.57 14.03
CA LEU A 85 -20.96 -2.92 14.40
C LEU A 85 -20.32 -2.98 15.80
N GLY A 86 -20.22 -1.84 16.51
CA GLY A 86 -19.42 -1.75 17.74
C GLY A 86 -17.95 -1.45 17.44
N LYS A 87 -17.06 -1.74 18.41
CA LYS A 87 -15.65 -1.36 18.29
C LYS A 87 -14.77 -2.41 17.64
N THR A 88 -15.23 -3.66 17.62
CA THR A 88 -14.38 -4.80 17.24
C THR A 88 -15.13 -5.71 16.27
N ALA A 89 -14.43 -6.13 15.22
CA ALA A 89 -14.90 -7.14 14.28
C ALA A 89 -13.82 -8.17 14.01
N ARG A 90 -14.21 -9.39 13.63
CA ARG A 90 -13.32 -10.45 13.17
C ARG A 90 -13.58 -10.70 11.70
N ILE A 91 -12.53 -10.66 10.90
CA ILE A 91 -12.60 -10.84 9.44
C ILE A 91 -11.59 -11.87 8.97
N GLU A 92 -11.86 -12.46 7.80
CA GLU A 92 -10.93 -13.22 7.00
C GLU A 92 -10.61 -12.41 5.73
N ILE A 93 -9.35 -12.01 5.55
CA ILE A 93 -8.95 -11.26 4.35
C ILE A 93 -8.90 -12.21 3.16
N LEU A 94 -9.61 -11.89 2.10
CA LEU A 94 -9.60 -12.59 0.81
C LEU A 94 -8.63 -11.93 -0.17
N SER A 95 -8.70 -10.60 -0.28
CA SER A 95 -7.87 -9.80 -1.15
C SER A 95 -7.75 -8.37 -0.60
N TRP A 96 -6.78 -7.61 -1.08
CA TRP A 96 -6.68 -6.17 -0.83
C TRP A 96 -6.03 -5.45 -2.01
N ASN A 97 -6.44 -4.19 -2.22
CA ASN A 97 -6.02 -3.36 -3.33
C ASN A 97 -5.67 -1.96 -2.88
N LEU A 98 -4.77 -1.32 -3.63
CA LEU A 98 -4.53 0.11 -3.50
C LEU A 98 -5.57 0.88 -4.31
N ARG A 99 -6.06 1.98 -3.76
CA ARG A 99 -6.94 2.91 -4.44
C ARG A 99 -6.52 4.35 -4.13
N TYR A 100 -6.41 5.13 -5.15
CA TYR A 100 -6.06 6.54 -5.06
C TYR A 100 -7.31 7.38 -5.25
N VAL A 101 -7.61 8.23 -4.29
CA VAL A 101 -8.74 9.16 -4.37
C VAL A 101 -8.19 10.56 -4.63
N ILE A 102 -8.53 11.10 -5.78
CA ILE A 102 -8.20 12.46 -6.17
C ILE A 102 -9.29 13.37 -5.62
N THR A 103 -8.91 14.33 -4.79
CA THR A 103 -9.85 15.20 -4.10
C THR A 103 -9.41 16.66 -4.16
N PRO A 104 -10.34 17.59 -4.33
CA PRO A 104 -10.11 19.03 -4.17
C PRO A 104 -9.66 19.42 -2.76
N ASN A 105 -9.91 18.56 -1.75
CA ASN A 105 -9.71 18.86 -0.32
C ASN A 105 -10.48 20.11 0.16
N SER A 106 -11.66 20.33 -0.39
CA SER A 106 -12.66 21.28 0.07
C SER A 106 -13.89 20.53 0.61
N ASN A 107 -14.60 21.14 1.54
CA ASN A 107 -15.82 20.56 2.15
C ASN A 107 -17.10 21.02 1.47
N ASP A 108 -17.02 21.87 0.45
CA ASP A 108 -18.19 22.34 -0.27
C ASP A 108 -18.79 21.22 -1.16
N ASP A 109 -20.07 21.30 -1.44
CA ASP A 109 -20.79 20.28 -2.21
C ASP A 109 -20.38 20.25 -3.68
N GLU A 110 -19.92 21.37 -4.22
CA GLU A 110 -19.40 21.43 -5.59
C GLU A 110 -18.08 20.68 -5.69
N ALA A 111 -17.17 20.85 -4.71
CA ALA A 111 -15.91 20.13 -4.66
C ALA A 111 -16.10 18.61 -4.61
N LYS A 112 -17.16 18.12 -3.96
CA LYS A 112 -17.46 16.68 -3.91
C LYS A 112 -17.71 16.06 -5.29
N LYS A 113 -18.24 16.84 -6.24
CA LYS A 113 -18.48 16.39 -7.63
C LYS A 113 -17.17 16.14 -8.40
N HIS A 114 -16.08 16.73 -7.93
CA HIS A 114 -14.75 16.60 -8.53
C HIS A 114 -13.90 15.48 -7.93
N VAL A 115 -14.47 14.69 -7.03
CA VAL A 115 -13.75 13.52 -6.49
C VAL A 115 -13.69 12.43 -7.56
N LYS A 116 -12.48 11.95 -7.85
CA LYS A 116 -12.21 10.88 -8.82
C LYS A 116 -11.38 9.78 -8.19
N VAL A 117 -11.35 8.63 -8.85
CA VAL A 117 -10.61 7.46 -8.40
C VAL A 117 -9.60 7.03 -9.45
N SER A 118 -8.45 6.56 -9.00
CA SER A 118 -7.42 5.91 -9.81
C SER A 118 -6.93 4.65 -9.09
N TYR A 119 -6.60 3.60 -9.83
CA TYR A 119 -6.05 2.37 -9.27
C TYR A 119 -4.54 2.25 -9.49
N ASP A 120 -3.98 3.00 -10.42
CA ASP A 120 -2.55 3.03 -10.77
C ASP A 120 -1.83 4.33 -10.36
N ASN A 121 -2.58 5.33 -9.86
CA ASN A 121 -2.11 6.70 -9.60
C ASN A 121 -1.56 7.43 -10.85
N GLN A 122 -1.87 6.95 -12.03
CA GLN A 122 -1.46 7.55 -13.30
C GLN A 122 -2.68 8.01 -14.11
N THR A 123 -3.70 7.18 -14.19
CA THR A 123 -4.91 7.42 -14.97
C THR A 123 -6.17 7.39 -14.10
N ILE A 124 -7.11 8.28 -14.39
CA ILE A 124 -8.42 8.33 -13.73
C ILE A 124 -9.30 7.21 -14.28
N SER A 125 -9.84 6.40 -13.37
CA SER A 125 -10.77 5.33 -13.72
C SER A 125 -11.99 5.86 -14.47
N GLY A 126 -12.35 5.18 -15.55
CA GLY A 126 -13.50 5.51 -16.39
C GLY A 126 -13.28 6.61 -17.44
N THR A 127 -12.30 7.51 -17.28
CA THR A 127 -12.00 8.56 -18.27
C THR A 127 -10.66 8.39 -18.97
N GLY A 128 -9.67 7.72 -18.32
CA GLY A 128 -8.32 7.59 -18.83
C GLY A 128 -7.50 8.88 -18.81
N GLU A 129 -8.03 9.96 -18.21
CA GLU A 129 -7.32 11.22 -18.03
C GLU A 129 -6.14 11.06 -17.07
N SER A 130 -5.06 11.82 -17.30
CA SER A 130 -3.90 11.82 -16.39
C SER A 130 -4.29 12.37 -15.01
N VAL A 131 -3.93 11.65 -13.94
CA VAL A 131 -4.13 12.11 -12.56
C VAL A 131 -3.44 13.45 -12.30
N GLN A 132 -2.22 13.64 -12.84
CA GLN A 132 -1.46 14.88 -12.64
C GLN A 132 -2.12 16.06 -13.34
N ASP A 133 -2.58 15.88 -14.59
CA ASP A 133 -3.26 16.93 -15.36
C ASP A 133 -4.58 17.32 -14.70
N TYR A 134 -5.33 16.34 -14.21
CA TYR A 134 -6.57 16.59 -13.47
C TYR A 134 -6.33 17.37 -12.18
N ILE A 135 -5.30 17.02 -11.39
CA ILE A 135 -4.93 17.78 -10.18
C ILE A 135 -4.51 19.21 -10.55
N ALA A 136 -3.77 19.39 -11.65
CA ALA A 136 -3.40 20.71 -12.13
C ALA A 136 -4.62 21.55 -12.54
N ALA A 137 -5.59 20.95 -13.23
CA ALA A 137 -6.86 21.58 -13.59
C ALA A 137 -7.68 21.99 -12.36
N LEU A 138 -7.76 21.14 -11.34
CA LEU A 138 -8.41 21.46 -10.07
C LEU A 138 -7.76 22.66 -9.38
N LYS A 139 -6.41 22.71 -9.34
CA LYS A 139 -5.69 23.86 -8.77
C LYS A 139 -5.93 25.14 -9.56
N ALA A 140 -5.94 25.07 -10.88
CA ALA A 140 -6.28 26.22 -11.75
C ALA A 140 -7.73 26.70 -11.54
N ALA A 141 -8.64 25.79 -11.14
CA ALA A 141 -10.02 26.11 -10.78
C ALA A 141 -10.18 26.66 -9.34
N GLY A 142 -9.07 26.87 -8.60
CA GLY A 142 -9.08 27.45 -7.25
C GLY A 142 -9.03 26.44 -6.10
N TYR A 143 -8.87 25.15 -6.38
CA TYR A 143 -8.68 24.12 -5.35
C TYR A 143 -7.20 23.89 -5.07
N ASP A 144 -6.50 24.84 -4.46
CA ASP A 144 -5.04 24.82 -4.26
C ASP A 144 -4.55 23.59 -3.51
N LYS A 145 -5.41 23.01 -2.64
CA LYS A 145 -5.08 21.82 -1.84
C LYS A 145 -5.41 20.49 -2.54
N ALA A 146 -5.83 20.54 -3.82
CA ALA A 146 -6.15 19.34 -4.58
C ALA A 146 -4.96 18.36 -4.58
N SER A 147 -5.23 17.10 -4.29
CA SER A 147 -4.21 16.07 -4.21
C SER A 147 -4.79 14.66 -4.37
N SER A 148 -3.92 13.70 -4.70
CA SER A 148 -4.23 12.28 -4.64
C SER A 148 -3.91 11.74 -3.25
N LYS A 149 -4.83 10.95 -2.67
CA LYS A 149 -4.66 10.28 -1.37
C LYS A 149 -4.77 8.79 -1.54
N LEU A 150 -3.84 8.06 -0.94
CA LEU A 150 -3.83 6.59 -0.98
C LEU A 150 -4.77 6.02 0.08
N TYR A 151 -5.65 5.15 -0.37
CA TYR A 151 -6.54 4.31 0.42
C TYR A 151 -6.24 2.84 0.14
N VAL A 152 -6.77 1.95 0.96
CA VAL A 152 -6.77 0.51 0.69
C VAL A 152 -8.19 0.00 0.82
N ASP A 153 -8.60 -0.80 -0.13
CA ASP A 153 -9.83 -1.59 -0.07
C ASP A 153 -9.45 -3.04 0.24
N ILE A 154 -10.01 -3.61 1.28
CA ILE A 154 -9.83 -5.01 1.66
C ILE A 154 -11.14 -5.74 1.41
N TRP A 155 -11.11 -6.78 0.59
CA TRP A 155 -12.19 -7.72 0.43
C TRP A 155 -12.07 -8.80 1.49
N ALA A 156 -13.07 -8.94 2.33
CA ALA A 156 -13.02 -9.82 3.47
C ALA A 156 -14.37 -10.49 3.76
N ASN A 157 -14.31 -11.65 4.38
CA ASN A 157 -15.46 -12.25 5.02
C ASN A 157 -15.56 -11.69 6.46
N LEU A 158 -16.67 -11.04 6.77
CA LEU A 158 -17.02 -10.68 8.14
C LEU A 158 -17.57 -11.93 8.83
N VAL A 159 -16.91 -12.38 9.91
CA VAL A 159 -17.28 -13.62 10.61
C VAL A 159 -17.80 -13.39 12.02
N ALA A 160 -17.47 -12.26 12.63
CA ALA A 160 -18.00 -11.85 13.92
C ALA A 160 -17.85 -10.34 14.11
N TYR A 161 -18.69 -9.75 14.92
CA TYR A 161 -18.56 -8.35 15.35
C TYR A 161 -19.07 -8.15 16.78
N GLU A 162 -18.65 -7.06 17.40
CA GLU A 162 -19.04 -6.71 18.76
C GLU A 162 -20.51 -6.30 18.81
N LYS A 163 -21.26 -6.94 19.70
CA LYS A 163 -22.65 -6.58 20.01
C LYS A 163 -22.84 -6.53 21.52
N LYS A 164 -23.10 -5.35 22.05
CA LYS A 164 -23.26 -5.12 23.50
C LYS A 164 -22.01 -5.55 24.32
N GLY A 165 -20.80 -5.31 23.78
CA GLY A 165 -19.53 -5.64 24.44
C GLY A 165 -19.01 -7.06 24.19
N ASP A 166 -19.81 -7.95 23.60
CA ASP A 166 -19.39 -9.33 23.29
C ASP A 166 -19.16 -9.49 21.79
N LEU A 167 -18.10 -10.18 21.42
CA LEU A 167 -17.85 -10.57 20.03
C LEU A 167 -18.75 -11.76 19.66
N LYS A 168 -19.77 -11.52 18.86
CA LYS A 168 -20.74 -12.53 18.45
C LYS A 168 -20.48 -13.01 17.05
N PRO A 169 -20.55 -14.35 16.81
CA PRO A 169 -20.52 -14.88 15.46
C PRO A 169 -21.66 -14.30 14.62
N GLU A 170 -21.36 -14.06 13.35
CA GLU A 170 -22.32 -13.59 12.36
C GLU A 170 -22.34 -14.60 11.20
N GLU A 171 -23.45 -14.61 10.45
CA GLU A 171 -23.45 -15.29 9.18
C GLU A 171 -22.37 -14.69 8.28
N VAL A 172 -21.51 -15.55 7.72
CA VAL A 172 -20.38 -15.10 6.93
C VAL A 172 -20.87 -14.32 5.72
N LYS A 173 -20.50 -13.06 5.65
CA LYS A 173 -20.82 -12.21 4.50
C LYS A 173 -19.57 -11.48 3.99
N MET A 174 -19.50 -11.35 2.69
CA MET A 174 -18.43 -10.58 2.05
C MET A 174 -18.66 -9.09 2.26
N VAL A 175 -17.61 -8.38 2.67
CA VAL A 175 -17.62 -6.93 2.93
C VAL A 175 -16.40 -6.29 2.29
N GLN A 176 -16.53 -5.01 1.93
CA GLN A 176 -15.42 -4.15 1.54
C GLN A 176 -14.98 -3.31 2.73
N VAL A 177 -13.79 -3.57 3.28
CA VAL A 177 -13.21 -2.77 4.36
C VAL A 177 -12.40 -1.64 3.74
N GLN A 178 -12.82 -0.40 3.95
CA GLN A 178 -12.14 0.78 3.41
C GLN A 178 -11.20 1.39 4.45
N LEU A 179 -9.91 1.39 4.15
CA LEU A 179 -8.90 1.95 5.02
C LEU A 179 -8.57 3.38 4.62
N SER A 180 -8.76 4.31 5.56
CA SER A 180 -8.24 5.66 5.46
C SER A 180 -6.70 5.66 5.47
N PRO A 181 -6.02 6.74 5.07
CA PRO A 181 -4.56 6.84 5.13
C PRO A 181 -3.96 6.53 6.51
N GLN A 182 -4.67 6.87 7.59
CA GLN A 182 -4.23 6.56 8.97
C GLN A 182 -4.37 5.07 9.30
N SER A 183 -5.48 4.45 8.90
CA SER A 183 -5.71 3.01 9.07
C SER A 183 -4.78 2.18 8.19
N LEU A 184 -4.40 2.68 7.00
CA LEU A 184 -3.42 2.06 6.13
C LEU A 184 -2.07 1.85 6.81
N GLN A 185 -1.60 2.80 7.62
CA GLN A 185 -0.34 2.64 8.34
C GLN A 185 -0.40 1.46 9.33
N GLN A 186 -1.54 1.29 10.01
CA GLN A 186 -1.75 0.16 10.91
C GLN A 186 -1.81 -1.17 10.14
N PHE A 187 -2.43 -1.18 8.97
CA PHE A 187 -2.46 -2.36 8.11
C PHE A 187 -1.06 -2.74 7.61
N LYS A 188 -0.24 -1.78 7.18
CA LYS A 188 1.14 -2.02 6.78
C LYS A 188 1.99 -2.57 7.94
N ARG A 189 1.80 -2.03 9.14
CA ARG A 189 2.46 -2.55 10.35
C ARG A 189 2.07 -4.00 10.61
N TYR A 190 0.77 -4.30 10.54
CA TYR A 190 0.28 -5.67 10.68
C TYR A 190 0.87 -6.61 9.61
N GLN A 191 0.93 -6.19 8.35
CA GLN A 191 1.57 -6.98 7.27
C GLN A 191 3.03 -7.30 7.59
N LEU A 192 3.79 -6.31 8.07
CA LEU A 192 5.18 -6.51 8.46
C LEU A 192 5.31 -7.50 9.63
N GLU A 193 4.49 -7.34 10.67
CA GLU A 193 4.47 -8.26 11.82
C GLU A 193 4.14 -9.70 11.39
N GLN A 194 3.21 -9.89 10.46
CA GLN A 194 2.92 -11.20 9.89
C GLN A 194 4.12 -11.78 9.12
N GLY A 195 4.76 -10.99 8.26
CA GLY A 195 5.94 -11.43 7.52
C GLY A 195 7.08 -11.87 8.44
N VAL A 196 7.31 -11.17 9.56
CA VAL A 196 8.29 -11.58 10.57
C VAL A 196 7.89 -12.92 11.22
N ARG A 197 6.64 -13.10 11.61
CA ARG A 197 6.14 -14.35 12.21
C ARG A 197 6.28 -15.54 11.26
N GLU A 198 5.92 -15.37 10.00
CA GLU A 198 6.07 -16.38 8.95
C GLU A 198 7.53 -16.75 8.73
N SER A 199 8.45 -15.79 8.75
CA SER A 199 9.88 -16.04 8.65
C SER A 199 10.44 -16.85 9.83
N GLN A 200 9.74 -16.83 10.96
CA GLN A 200 10.03 -17.63 12.16
C GLN A 200 9.29 -18.99 12.16
N GLY A 201 8.62 -19.35 11.09
CA GLY A 201 7.87 -20.61 10.95
C GLY A 201 6.54 -20.64 11.71
N MET A 202 6.04 -19.48 12.17
CA MET A 202 4.74 -19.39 12.83
C MET A 202 3.61 -19.39 11.81
N ALA A 203 2.50 -20.09 12.14
CA ALA A 203 1.34 -20.13 11.27
C ALA A 203 0.71 -18.75 11.08
N VAL A 204 0.27 -18.46 9.85
CA VAL A 204 -0.53 -17.28 9.53
C VAL A 204 -1.95 -17.47 10.05
N PRO A 205 -2.47 -16.56 10.87
CA PRO A 205 -3.85 -16.68 11.33
C PRO A 205 -4.82 -16.46 10.17
N ARG A 206 -5.79 -17.35 10.04
CA ARG A 206 -6.86 -17.21 9.04
C ARG A 206 -7.73 -16.00 9.31
N TYR A 207 -8.00 -15.75 10.59
CA TYR A 207 -8.84 -14.65 11.05
C TYR A 207 -8.03 -13.58 11.74
N ILE A 208 -8.41 -12.35 11.52
CA ILE A 208 -7.82 -11.19 12.17
C ILE A 208 -8.90 -10.38 12.89
N THR A 209 -8.49 -9.73 13.95
CA THR A 209 -9.33 -8.79 14.68
C THR A 209 -9.06 -7.38 14.18
N VAL A 210 -10.13 -6.67 13.81
CA VAL A 210 -10.12 -5.25 13.47
C VAL A 210 -10.77 -4.50 14.61
N THR A 211 -10.06 -3.54 15.18
CA THR A 211 -10.57 -2.70 16.27
C THR A 211 -10.56 -1.24 15.84
N CYS A 212 -11.68 -0.55 16.07
CA CYS A 212 -11.74 0.89 15.87
C CYS A 212 -11.30 1.63 17.14
N THR A 213 -10.29 2.50 16.99
CA THR A 213 -9.83 3.39 18.05
C THR A 213 -10.09 4.84 17.67
N ARG A 214 -10.57 5.62 18.65
CA ARG A 214 -10.78 7.04 18.47
C ARG A 214 -9.44 7.76 18.53
N GLN A 215 -9.18 8.60 17.55
CA GLN A 215 -7.99 9.42 17.45
C GLN A 215 -8.38 10.90 17.39
N GLU A 216 -7.45 11.77 17.76
CA GLU A 216 -7.57 13.21 17.59
C GLU A 216 -6.27 13.78 17.01
N PHE A 217 -6.39 14.59 15.97
CA PHE A 217 -5.26 15.28 15.36
C PHE A 217 -5.70 16.67 14.89
N ASN A 218 -4.99 17.70 15.34
CA ASN A 218 -5.29 19.11 15.05
C ASN A 218 -6.77 19.48 15.32
N GLY A 219 -7.33 19.02 16.45
CA GLY A 219 -8.72 19.25 16.83
C GLY A 219 -9.77 18.42 16.06
N ASN A 220 -9.36 17.70 15.04
CA ASN A 220 -10.25 16.79 14.29
C ASN A 220 -10.23 15.41 14.94
N ARG A 221 -11.40 14.88 15.20
CA ARG A 221 -11.60 13.52 15.75
C ARG A 221 -11.99 12.58 14.63
N PHE A 222 -11.44 11.36 14.65
CA PHE A 222 -11.75 10.33 13.65
C PHE A 222 -11.56 8.92 14.23
N GLY A 223 -12.16 7.95 13.58
CA GLY A 223 -11.93 6.52 13.85
C GLY A 223 -10.72 6.01 13.07
N ARG A 224 -9.88 5.18 13.69
CA ARG A 224 -8.77 4.49 13.07
C ARG A 224 -8.90 2.99 13.29
N MET A 225 -8.78 2.21 12.22
CA MET A 225 -8.73 0.75 12.32
C MET A 225 -7.33 0.29 12.72
N GLU A 226 -7.29 -0.61 13.68
CA GLU A 226 -6.09 -1.33 14.11
C GLU A 226 -6.31 -2.82 13.87
N PHE A 227 -5.23 -3.53 13.57
CA PHE A 227 -5.27 -4.94 13.18
C PHE A 227 -4.45 -5.77 14.15
N SER A 228 -5.02 -6.87 14.61
CA SER A 228 -4.35 -7.82 15.48
C SER A 228 -4.72 -9.25 15.14
N ILE A 229 -3.93 -10.19 15.63
CA ILE A 229 -4.24 -11.62 15.53
C ILE A 229 -5.49 -11.91 16.37
N ALA A 230 -6.40 -12.71 15.81
CA ALA A 230 -7.63 -13.12 16.47
C ALA A 230 -7.36 -14.22 17.53
#